data_536af3b4b28fd64f5d18c653bea90b4a
#
_entry.id   536af3b4b28fd64f5d18c653bea90b4a
#
_cell.length_a   1.000
_cell.length_b   1.000
_cell.length_c   1.000
_cell.angle_alpha   90.00
_cell.angle_beta   90.00
_cell.angle_gamma   90.00
#
_symmetry.space_group_name_H-M   'P 1'
#
loop_
_entity.id
_entity.type
_entity.pdbx_description
1 polymer ?
#
loop_
_entity_poly.entity_id
_entity_poly.type
_entity_poly.pdbx_seq_one_letter_code
_entity_poly.pdbx_strand_id
1 'polypeptide(L)'
;MGVTVDVAYKSLNKFNEVLCGDKVELLQTENSNIMILADGMGSGVKANILATLTSKILGTMFLNGATLEECVETIVETLPVCQVRQVAYSTFSILQVFHNGDAYLVEFDNPSCIFIRAGELVPIPQNIRVIQNKKINEYRFRVKKGDALVLMSDGTIHAGVGQLLNFGWLWEDIAAYALKQYRITISAIRLATALSRACDELYQFRPGDDTTVAVMRIIDRKPVHLMTGPARNPEDDTAMVADFMSGDEFTKRVVCGGTSANIVARTTKKSLDVSLDYNDPDIPPIAYIDGIELVTEGVLTLNRVLQLLRRYVKNEAVTEEFFLELDKPNGASMVAKMLIEDCTELKLYVGKAINSAYQNPGLPFDLGIRQNLVEQ
;
A
#
# COMPACT_ATOMS: atom_id res chain seq x y z
N MET A 1 20.50 5.88 -8.32
CA MET A 1 19.16 5.25 -8.26
C MET A 1 18.32 6.06 -7.28
N GLY A 2 17.08 6.39 -7.66
CA GLY A 2 16.18 7.14 -6.79
C GLY A 2 15.62 6.27 -5.66
N VAL A 3 15.15 6.93 -4.60
CA VAL A 3 14.42 6.28 -3.49
C VAL A 3 13.05 5.83 -3.97
N THR A 4 12.68 4.60 -3.65
CA THR A 4 11.35 4.02 -3.88
C THR A 4 10.68 3.79 -2.54
N VAL A 5 9.36 3.95 -2.49
CA VAL A 5 8.58 3.79 -1.26
C VAL A 5 7.51 2.70 -1.41
N ASP A 6 7.25 2.01 -0.30
CA ASP A 6 6.08 1.18 -0.07
C ASP A 6 5.22 1.90 0.97
N VAL A 7 3.98 2.22 0.63
CA VAL A 7 3.10 3.05 1.45
C VAL A 7 1.76 2.37 1.66
N ALA A 8 1.31 2.32 2.90
CA ALA A 8 0.00 1.80 3.24
C ALA A 8 -0.55 2.42 4.52
N TYR A 9 -1.86 2.32 4.72
CA TYR A 9 -2.50 2.75 5.95
C TYR A 9 -3.65 1.82 6.34
N LYS A 10 -4.02 1.86 7.61
CA LYS A 10 -5.19 1.20 8.19
C LYS A 10 -5.91 2.18 9.09
N SER A 11 -7.25 2.18 9.00
CA SER A 11 -8.12 3.00 9.84
C SER A 11 -9.16 2.13 10.53
N LEU A 12 -9.48 2.48 11.76
CA LEU A 12 -10.59 1.96 12.55
C LEU A 12 -11.58 3.10 12.76
N ASN A 13 -12.83 2.85 12.46
CA ASN A 13 -13.89 3.81 12.74
C ASN A 13 -14.20 3.79 14.24
N LYS A 14 -14.49 4.93 14.81
CA LYS A 14 -15.08 5.03 16.13
C LYS A 14 -16.32 4.13 16.23
N PHE A 15 -16.48 3.46 17.34
CA PHE A 15 -17.59 2.53 17.56
C PHE A 15 -18.96 3.20 17.31
N ASN A 16 -19.79 2.55 16.54
CA ASN A 16 -21.09 3.03 16.02
C ASN A 16 -21.03 4.14 14.96
N GLU A 17 -19.87 4.55 14.48
CA GLU A 17 -19.76 5.45 13.35
C GLU A 17 -19.56 4.68 12.03
N VAL A 18 -20.20 5.19 10.96
CA VAL A 18 -20.14 4.57 9.62
C VAL A 18 -18.90 5.02 8.85
N LEU A 19 -18.42 6.24 9.11
CA LEU A 19 -17.28 6.84 8.43
C LEU A 19 -16.19 7.17 9.45
N CYS A 20 -14.95 6.91 9.07
CA CYS A 20 -13.79 7.33 9.83
C CYS A 20 -13.63 8.85 9.77
N GLY A 21 -13.38 9.48 10.91
CA GLY A 21 -13.05 10.90 11.00
C GLY A 21 -11.66 11.24 10.48
N ASP A 22 -10.80 10.24 10.34
CA ASP A 22 -9.46 10.37 9.77
C ASP A 22 -9.46 10.20 8.25
N LYS A 23 -8.50 10.83 7.59
CA LYS A 23 -8.27 10.66 6.15
C LYS A 23 -6.78 10.59 5.82
N VAL A 24 -6.42 9.59 5.05
CA VAL A 24 -5.08 9.50 4.44
C VAL A 24 -5.18 9.83 2.96
N GLU A 25 -4.30 10.70 2.49
CA GLU A 25 -4.10 11.02 1.08
C GLU A 25 -2.68 10.62 0.68
N LEU A 26 -2.58 9.85 -0.39
CA LEU A 26 -1.30 9.41 -0.97
C LEU A 26 -1.16 10.05 -2.34
N LEU A 27 -0.06 10.78 -2.56
CA LEU A 27 0.18 11.51 -3.79
C LEU A 27 1.59 11.21 -4.29
N GLN A 28 1.72 11.15 -5.60
CA GLN A 28 3.00 10.97 -6.28
C GLN A 28 3.23 12.13 -7.24
N THR A 29 4.43 12.71 -7.17
CA THR A 29 4.91 13.72 -8.11
C THR A 29 6.03 13.12 -8.98
N GLU A 30 6.53 13.88 -9.95
CA GLU A 30 7.69 13.47 -10.75
C GLU A 30 8.95 13.20 -9.90
N ASN A 31 9.09 13.82 -8.71
CA ASN A 31 10.29 13.79 -7.91
C ASN A 31 10.09 13.39 -6.45
N SER A 32 8.86 13.15 -6.00
CA SER A 32 8.56 12.82 -4.60
C SER A 32 7.28 11.99 -4.43
N ASN A 33 7.19 11.35 -3.26
CA ASN A 33 5.96 10.74 -2.76
C ASN A 33 5.52 11.49 -1.50
N ILE A 34 4.21 11.75 -1.38
CA ILE A 34 3.63 12.51 -0.28
C ILE A 34 2.56 11.67 0.39
N MET A 35 2.61 11.60 1.71
CA MET A 35 1.60 10.97 2.57
C MET A 35 1.06 12.03 3.53
N ILE A 36 -0.25 12.26 3.50
CA ILE A 36 -0.95 13.20 4.37
C ILE A 36 -1.92 12.41 5.22
N LEU A 37 -1.82 12.54 6.54
CA LEU A 37 -2.80 12.08 7.49
C LEU A 37 -3.49 13.30 8.08
N ALA A 38 -4.80 13.40 7.92
CA ALA A 38 -5.63 14.43 8.53
C ALA A 38 -6.65 13.76 9.45
N ASP A 39 -6.83 14.31 10.65
CA ASP A 39 -7.82 13.89 11.62
C ASP A 39 -8.82 15.05 11.83
N GLY A 40 -10.08 14.77 11.58
CA GLY A 40 -11.18 15.76 11.67
C GLY A 40 -11.78 15.79 13.06
N MET A 41 -11.91 16.98 13.64
CA MET A 41 -12.49 17.14 14.98
C MET A 41 -13.88 16.52 15.11
N GLY A 42 -14.04 15.63 16.05
CA GLY A 42 -15.33 14.96 16.36
C GLY A 42 -15.33 13.51 15.88
N SER A 43 -16.43 13.07 15.29
CA SER A 43 -16.54 11.73 14.74
C SER A 43 -17.58 11.66 13.62
N GLY A 44 -17.58 10.56 12.86
CA GLY A 44 -18.54 10.27 11.81
C GLY A 44 -18.46 11.22 10.61
N VAL A 45 -19.60 11.47 9.98
CA VAL A 45 -19.70 12.23 8.71
C VAL A 45 -19.04 13.61 8.78
N LYS A 46 -19.20 14.32 9.88
CA LYS A 46 -18.69 15.69 10.04
C LYS A 46 -17.17 15.72 10.11
N ALA A 47 -16.58 14.86 10.93
CA ALA A 47 -15.14 14.70 11.03
C ALA A 47 -14.54 14.22 9.71
N ASN A 48 -15.18 13.23 9.06
CA ASN A 48 -14.76 12.75 7.74
C ASN A 48 -14.70 13.86 6.67
N ILE A 49 -15.72 14.73 6.61
CA ILE A 49 -15.73 15.88 5.68
C ILE A 49 -14.56 16.82 5.98
N LEU A 50 -14.31 17.15 7.25
CA LEU A 50 -13.21 18.04 7.65
C LEU A 50 -11.85 17.46 7.30
N ALA A 51 -11.61 16.20 7.66
CA ALA A 51 -10.35 15.51 7.33
C ALA A 51 -10.15 15.39 5.81
N THR A 52 -11.23 15.09 5.06
CA THR A 52 -11.18 15.01 3.60
C THR A 52 -10.84 16.37 2.98
N LEU A 53 -11.47 17.45 3.42
CA LEU A 53 -11.17 18.79 2.92
C LEU A 53 -9.74 19.18 3.27
N THR A 54 -9.30 18.95 4.51
CA THR A 54 -7.92 19.25 4.96
C THR A 54 -6.90 18.50 4.10
N SER A 55 -7.03 17.18 3.95
CA SER A 55 -6.07 16.37 3.19
C SER A 55 -6.06 16.74 1.71
N LYS A 56 -7.21 17.02 1.09
CA LYS A 56 -7.31 17.43 -0.31
C LYS A 56 -6.76 18.82 -0.57
N ILE A 57 -7.05 19.81 0.29
CA ILE A 57 -6.51 21.16 0.17
C ILE A 57 -4.99 21.09 0.29
N LEU A 58 -4.47 20.50 1.36
CA LEU A 58 -3.03 20.35 1.58
C LEU A 58 -2.35 19.64 0.41
N GLY A 59 -2.89 18.49 -0.01
CA GLY A 59 -2.34 17.73 -1.12
C GLY A 59 -2.29 18.52 -2.42
N THR A 60 -3.38 19.21 -2.77
CA THR A 60 -3.45 20.03 -3.98
C THR A 60 -2.47 21.19 -3.93
N MET A 61 -2.36 21.87 -2.79
CA MET A 61 -1.44 22.99 -2.62
C MET A 61 0.03 22.55 -2.71
N PHE A 62 0.40 21.46 -2.03
CA PHE A 62 1.75 20.91 -2.10
C PHE A 62 2.12 20.42 -3.51
N LEU A 63 1.19 19.80 -4.23
CA LEU A 63 1.40 19.40 -5.63
C LEU A 63 1.67 20.60 -6.55
N ASN A 64 1.09 21.76 -6.24
CA ASN A 64 1.29 23.00 -6.98
C ASN A 64 2.44 23.87 -6.44
N GLY A 65 3.26 23.34 -5.52
CA GLY A 65 4.46 24.00 -5.01
C GLY A 65 4.21 25.07 -3.95
N ALA A 66 3.02 25.08 -3.33
CA ALA A 66 2.72 26.00 -2.23
C ALA A 66 3.65 25.77 -1.03
N THR A 67 3.98 26.82 -0.33
CA THR A 67 4.75 26.79 0.90
C THR A 67 3.92 26.26 2.08
N LEU A 68 4.59 25.86 3.15
CA LEU A 68 3.90 25.46 4.38
C LEU A 68 3.03 26.58 4.95
N GLU A 69 3.54 27.82 4.93
CA GLU A 69 2.77 28.99 5.38
C GLU A 69 1.45 29.11 4.63
N GLU A 70 1.52 29.14 3.30
CA GLU A 70 0.32 29.24 2.44
C GLU A 70 -0.66 28.10 2.71
N CYS A 71 -0.17 26.89 2.90
CA CYS A 71 -1.00 25.73 3.24
C CYS A 71 -1.71 25.90 4.58
N VAL A 72 -0.98 26.30 5.64
CA VAL A 72 -1.55 26.49 6.98
C VAL A 72 -2.50 27.67 7.01
N GLU A 73 -2.15 28.80 6.40
CA GLU A 73 -3.02 29.96 6.29
C GLU A 73 -4.34 29.60 5.59
N THR A 74 -4.25 28.89 4.46
CA THR A 74 -5.44 28.43 3.73
C THR A 74 -6.32 27.52 4.59
N ILE A 75 -5.74 26.56 5.32
CA ILE A 75 -6.49 25.69 6.22
C ILE A 75 -7.18 26.48 7.33
N VAL A 76 -6.45 27.42 7.94
CA VAL A 76 -7.01 28.26 9.02
C VAL A 76 -8.15 29.15 8.53
N GLU A 77 -8.05 29.70 7.31
CA GLU A 77 -9.07 30.57 6.73
C GLU A 77 -10.28 29.81 6.15
N THR A 78 -10.02 28.61 5.60
CA THR A 78 -11.03 27.85 4.87
C THR A 78 -11.85 26.94 5.79
N LEU A 79 -11.20 26.32 6.78
CA LEU A 79 -11.89 25.45 7.71
C LEU A 79 -12.54 26.24 8.84
N PRO A 80 -13.80 25.96 9.16
CA PRO A 80 -14.49 26.63 10.25
C PRO A 80 -13.73 26.41 11.57
N VAL A 81 -13.64 27.44 12.42
CA VAL A 81 -13.01 27.38 13.75
C VAL A 81 -14.08 27.08 14.79
N CYS A 82 -13.85 26.12 15.67
CA CYS A 82 -14.75 25.85 16.79
C CYS A 82 -14.76 27.06 17.74
N GLN A 83 -15.81 27.85 17.70
CA GLN A 83 -15.96 29.05 18.52
C GLN A 83 -15.87 28.77 20.04
N VAL A 84 -16.17 27.52 20.47
CA VAL A 84 -16.17 27.13 21.88
C VAL A 84 -14.77 26.74 22.38
N ARG A 85 -13.97 26.08 21.54
CA ARG A 85 -12.64 25.55 21.93
C ARG A 85 -11.46 26.32 21.31
N GLN A 86 -11.72 27.24 20.37
CA GLN A 86 -10.70 27.96 19.59
C GLN A 86 -9.61 27.07 18.95
N VAL A 87 -9.94 25.82 18.69
CA VAL A 87 -9.06 24.79 18.11
C VAL A 87 -9.39 24.66 16.63
N ALA A 88 -8.39 24.42 15.79
CA ALA A 88 -8.61 24.07 14.38
C ALA A 88 -9.44 22.80 14.26
N TYR A 89 -10.30 22.74 13.24
CA TYR A 89 -11.19 21.62 13.04
C TYR A 89 -10.52 20.36 12.48
N SER A 90 -9.22 20.40 12.26
CA SER A 90 -8.45 19.23 11.84
C SER A 90 -7.00 19.35 12.26
N THR A 91 -6.45 18.27 12.76
CA THR A 91 -5.01 18.07 12.94
C THR A 91 -4.46 17.37 11.70
N PHE A 92 -3.15 17.44 11.46
CA PHE A 92 -2.57 16.78 10.30
C PHE A 92 -1.08 16.47 10.46
N SER A 93 -0.63 15.47 9.72
CA SER A 93 0.77 15.17 9.46
C SER A 93 1.01 15.04 7.95
N ILE A 94 2.10 15.63 7.46
CA ILE A 94 2.50 15.57 6.05
C ILE A 94 3.91 15.03 5.98
N LEU A 95 4.11 13.92 5.30
CA LEU A 95 5.43 13.35 5.02
C LEU A 95 5.66 13.36 3.50
N GLN A 96 6.66 14.12 3.08
CA GLN A 96 7.14 14.14 1.69
C GLN A 96 8.54 13.52 1.64
N VAL A 97 8.70 12.54 0.77
CA VAL A 97 9.99 11.87 0.52
C VAL A 97 10.35 12.06 -0.94
N PHE A 98 11.47 12.74 -1.19
CA PHE A 98 11.99 12.98 -2.52
C PHE A 98 12.80 11.79 -3.03
N HIS A 99 12.85 11.62 -4.35
CA HIS A 99 13.60 10.53 -4.97
C HIS A 99 15.10 10.59 -4.72
N ASN A 100 15.64 11.77 -4.35
CA ASN A 100 17.03 11.95 -3.95
C ASN A 100 17.32 11.52 -2.49
N GLY A 101 16.28 11.11 -1.75
CA GLY A 101 16.37 10.70 -0.35
C GLY A 101 16.18 11.82 0.68
N ASP A 102 15.99 13.06 0.27
CA ASP A 102 15.60 14.12 1.18
C ASP A 102 14.16 13.89 1.65
N ALA A 103 13.88 14.18 2.91
CA ALA A 103 12.56 14.03 3.50
C ALA A 103 12.16 15.28 4.27
N TYR A 104 10.89 15.62 4.17
CA TYR A 104 10.25 16.73 4.84
C TYR A 104 9.00 16.22 5.56
N LEU A 105 8.94 16.43 6.88
CA LEU A 105 7.81 16.06 7.72
C LEU A 105 7.28 17.31 8.41
N VAL A 106 5.97 17.43 8.45
CA VAL A 106 5.25 18.49 9.15
C VAL A 106 4.17 17.83 10.00
N GLU A 107 4.07 18.25 11.27
CA GLU A 107 3.05 17.76 12.20
C GLU A 107 2.36 18.94 12.89
N PHE A 108 1.05 18.90 12.88
CA PHE A 108 0.18 19.82 13.59
C PHE A 108 -0.78 19.04 14.49
N ASP A 109 -0.52 19.08 15.78
CA ASP A 109 -1.31 18.45 16.86
C ASP A 109 -1.58 16.95 16.72
N ASN A 110 -0.92 16.24 15.79
CA ASN A 110 -0.89 14.78 15.73
C ASN A 110 0.24 14.20 16.60
N PRO A 111 0.13 12.93 17.03
CA PRO A 111 1.24 12.23 17.66
C PRO A 111 2.48 12.20 16.78
N SER A 112 3.66 12.33 17.40
CA SER A 112 4.92 12.37 16.67
C SER A 112 5.16 11.11 15.86
N CYS A 113 5.71 11.29 14.65
CA CYS A 113 6.12 10.21 13.75
C CYS A 113 7.14 9.28 14.43
N ILE A 114 6.93 7.98 14.26
CA ILE A 114 7.93 6.98 14.65
C ILE A 114 8.86 6.75 13.46
N PHE A 115 10.15 6.98 13.66
CA PHE A 115 11.17 6.73 12.66
C PHE A 115 12.05 5.55 13.06
N ILE A 116 12.03 4.51 12.22
CA ILE A 116 12.82 3.29 12.39
C ILE A 116 13.88 3.23 11.31
N ARG A 117 15.14 3.05 11.73
CA ARG A 117 16.30 2.89 10.85
C ARG A 117 17.20 1.77 11.34
N ALA A 118 17.56 0.85 10.45
CA ALA A 118 18.43 -0.27 10.77
C ALA A 118 17.98 -1.10 12.00
N GLY A 119 16.66 -1.17 12.23
CA GLY A 119 16.07 -1.91 13.36
C GLY A 119 16.19 -1.19 14.70
N GLU A 120 16.35 0.14 14.71
CA GLU A 120 16.39 1.00 15.90
C GLU A 120 15.47 2.21 15.72
N LEU A 121 14.97 2.75 16.83
CA LEU A 121 14.24 4.01 16.85
C LEU A 121 15.22 5.16 16.74
N VAL A 122 14.97 6.09 15.81
CA VAL A 122 15.85 7.23 15.55
C VAL A 122 15.07 8.52 15.81
N PRO A 123 15.56 9.42 16.67
CA PRO A 123 14.96 10.74 16.84
C PRO A 123 15.16 11.58 15.58
N ILE A 124 14.11 12.32 15.19
CA ILE A 124 14.19 13.27 14.09
C ILE A 124 14.41 14.67 14.68
N PRO A 125 15.43 15.40 14.26
CA PRO A 125 15.66 16.77 14.72
C PRO A 125 14.45 17.68 14.38
N GLN A 126 13.86 18.27 15.41
CA GLN A 126 12.66 19.08 15.33
C GLN A 126 12.99 20.56 15.22
N ASN A 127 12.29 21.27 14.36
CA ASN A 127 12.20 22.72 14.32
C ASN A 127 10.74 23.13 14.59
N ILE A 128 10.53 24.06 15.53
CA ILE A 128 9.19 24.54 15.86
C ILE A 128 8.97 25.86 15.14
N ARG A 129 7.94 25.93 14.32
CA ARG A 129 7.47 27.19 13.70
C ARG A 129 6.15 27.62 14.33
N VAL A 130 5.94 28.90 14.39
CA VAL A 130 4.66 29.49 14.83
C VAL A 130 4.05 30.21 13.64
N ILE A 131 2.91 29.71 13.15
CA ILE A 131 2.14 30.30 12.06
C ILE A 131 0.76 30.64 12.61
N GLN A 132 0.34 31.89 12.55
CA GLN A 132 -0.95 32.39 13.07
C GLN A 132 -1.24 31.89 14.52
N ASN A 133 -0.26 32.02 15.41
CA ASN A 133 -0.31 31.57 16.82
C ASN A 133 -0.43 30.04 17.02
N LYS A 134 -0.26 29.22 15.96
CA LYS A 134 -0.24 27.77 16.04
C LYS A 134 1.19 27.25 15.98
N LYS A 135 1.52 26.31 16.87
CA LYS A 135 2.81 25.62 16.87
C LYS A 135 2.75 24.49 15.86
N ILE A 136 3.69 24.47 14.94
CA ILE A 136 3.84 23.46 13.92
C ILE A 136 5.22 22.85 14.06
N ASN A 137 5.30 21.55 14.13
CA ASN A 137 6.55 20.81 14.16
C ASN A 137 6.98 20.52 12.73
N GLU A 138 8.19 20.94 12.39
CA GLU A 138 8.79 20.79 11.08
C GLU A 138 10.10 20.03 11.19
N TYR A 139 10.32 19.05 10.29
CA TYR A 139 11.49 18.20 10.32
C TYR A 139 12.07 18.09 8.92
N ARG A 140 13.40 18.19 8.80
CA ARG A 140 14.13 17.96 7.57
C ARG A 140 15.24 16.96 7.82
N PHE A 141 15.23 15.87 7.07
CA PHE A 141 16.17 14.78 7.27
C PHE A 141 16.37 14.02 5.95
N ARG A 142 17.20 13.00 5.97
CA ARG A 142 17.39 12.13 4.83
C ARG A 142 16.98 10.71 5.17
N VAL A 143 16.31 10.07 4.23
CA VAL A 143 15.94 8.66 4.30
C VAL A 143 16.84 7.81 3.42
N LYS A 144 16.92 6.52 3.75
CA LYS A 144 17.66 5.52 3.00
C LYS A 144 16.90 4.19 3.02
N LYS A 145 17.29 3.28 2.12
CA LYS A 145 16.75 1.93 2.07
C LYS A 145 16.71 1.29 3.46
N GLY A 146 15.59 0.65 3.77
CA GLY A 146 15.30 -0.02 5.03
C GLY A 146 14.73 0.91 6.10
N ASP A 147 14.62 2.21 5.87
CA ASP A 147 13.93 3.10 6.80
C ASP A 147 12.40 2.85 6.77
N ALA A 148 11.75 3.07 7.90
CA ALA A 148 10.30 3.10 8.00
C ALA A 148 9.84 4.28 8.85
N LEU A 149 8.78 4.94 8.39
CA LEU A 149 8.13 6.06 9.07
C LEU A 149 6.67 5.69 9.32
N VAL A 150 6.21 5.94 10.55
CA VAL A 150 4.83 5.65 10.95
C VAL A 150 4.19 6.94 11.44
N LEU A 151 3.17 7.39 10.72
CA LEU A 151 2.26 8.47 11.14
C LEU A 151 1.05 7.84 11.80
N MET A 152 0.46 8.53 12.77
CA MET A 152 -0.72 8.06 13.48
C MET A 152 -1.62 9.22 13.91
N SER A 153 -2.93 9.00 13.98
CA SER A 153 -3.88 9.89 14.62
C SER A 153 -3.90 9.69 16.14
N ASP A 154 -4.52 10.59 16.87
CA ASP A 154 -4.56 10.58 18.33
C ASP A 154 -5.34 9.37 18.88
N GLY A 155 -6.29 8.80 18.14
CA GLY A 155 -6.95 7.56 18.52
C GLY A 155 -5.98 6.41 18.81
N THR A 156 -4.77 6.42 18.22
CA THR A 156 -3.75 5.41 18.48
C THR A 156 -3.21 5.54 19.90
N ILE A 157 -2.90 6.74 20.37
CA ILE A 157 -2.42 6.97 21.75
C ILE A 157 -3.54 6.86 22.78
N HIS A 158 -4.79 7.05 22.37
CA HIS A 158 -5.97 6.88 23.21
C HIS A 158 -6.46 5.43 23.30
N ALA A 159 -5.87 4.50 22.54
CA ALA A 159 -6.29 3.10 22.54
C ALA A 159 -6.21 2.50 23.95
N GLY A 160 -7.32 1.90 24.37
CA GLY A 160 -7.45 1.26 25.67
C GLY A 160 -7.81 2.18 26.86
N VAL A 161 -7.93 3.50 26.66
CA VAL A 161 -8.34 4.44 27.72
C VAL A 161 -9.69 4.03 28.31
N GLY A 162 -9.72 3.92 29.65
CA GLY A 162 -10.92 3.55 30.39
C GLY A 162 -11.35 2.08 30.24
N GLN A 163 -10.54 1.26 29.57
CA GLN A 163 -10.75 -0.18 29.38
C GLN A 163 -9.55 -0.97 29.94
N LEU A 164 -8.55 -1.26 29.10
CA LEU A 164 -7.36 -2.03 29.49
C LEU A 164 -6.24 -1.16 30.05
N LEU A 165 -6.20 0.12 29.68
CA LEU A 165 -5.15 1.06 30.03
C LEU A 165 -5.74 2.31 30.70
N ASN A 166 -5.10 2.80 31.77
CA ASN A 166 -5.57 4.01 32.46
C ASN A 166 -5.30 5.30 31.65
N PHE A 167 -4.16 5.34 30.95
CA PHE A 167 -3.66 6.54 30.24
C PHE A 167 -3.58 6.36 28.73
N GLY A 168 -4.16 5.26 28.18
CA GLY A 168 -4.01 4.89 26.78
C GLY A 168 -2.68 4.22 26.48
N TRP A 169 -2.41 4.03 25.19
CA TRP A 169 -1.20 3.39 24.70
C TRP A 169 -0.11 4.44 24.52
N LEU A 170 0.83 4.51 25.46
CA LEU A 170 1.87 5.54 25.44
C LEU A 170 2.71 5.47 24.17
N TRP A 171 3.15 6.63 23.69
CA TRP A 171 3.93 6.73 22.45
C TRP A 171 5.17 5.81 22.46
N GLU A 172 5.87 5.72 23.58
CA GLU A 172 7.06 4.89 23.76
C GLU A 172 6.73 3.39 23.58
N ASP A 173 5.57 2.95 24.08
CA ASP A 173 5.11 1.58 23.95
C ASP A 173 4.67 1.27 22.52
N ILE A 174 4.00 2.22 21.84
CA ILE A 174 3.65 2.12 20.44
C ILE A 174 4.93 2.01 19.60
N ALA A 175 5.92 2.87 19.87
CA ALA A 175 7.19 2.87 19.14
C ALA A 175 7.96 1.54 19.35
N ALA A 176 7.99 1.02 20.57
CA ALA A 176 8.60 -0.28 20.86
C ALA A 176 7.87 -1.42 20.14
N TYR A 177 6.54 -1.39 20.13
CA TYR A 177 5.72 -2.38 19.43
C TYR A 177 5.92 -2.27 17.90
N ALA A 178 5.90 -1.06 17.34
CA ALA A 178 6.17 -0.81 15.93
C ALA A 178 7.54 -1.36 15.51
N LEU A 179 8.58 -1.13 16.34
CA LEU A 179 9.92 -1.65 16.10
C LEU A 179 9.95 -3.18 16.10
N LYS A 180 9.24 -3.82 17.03
CA LYS A 180 9.11 -5.28 17.08
C LYS A 180 8.43 -5.80 15.80
N GLN A 181 7.31 -5.19 15.39
CA GLN A 181 6.58 -5.57 14.19
C GLN A 181 7.38 -5.30 12.90
N TYR A 182 8.11 -4.19 12.82
CA TYR A 182 8.99 -3.87 11.69
C TYR A 182 9.99 -4.99 11.39
N ARG A 183 10.53 -5.66 12.42
CA ARG A 183 11.53 -6.72 12.27
C ARG A 183 10.97 -8.01 11.67
N ILE A 184 9.67 -8.24 11.78
CA ILE A 184 9.01 -9.47 11.31
C ILE A 184 8.08 -9.23 10.11
N THR A 185 7.72 -8.00 9.81
CA THR A 185 6.88 -7.64 8.66
C THR A 185 7.72 -7.19 7.48
N ILE A 186 7.31 -7.57 6.27
CA ILE A 186 8.06 -7.29 5.03
C ILE A 186 7.52 -6.07 4.28
N SER A 187 6.27 -5.64 4.53
CA SER A 187 5.57 -4.58 3.80
C SER A 187 4.95 -3.54 4.72
N ALA A 188 4.67 -2.35 4.17
CA ALA A 188 3.99 -1.27 4.88
C ALA A 188 2.60 -1.68 5.35
N ILE A 189 1.84 -2.40 4.50
CA ILE A 189 0.48 -2.82 4.83
C ILE A 189 0.46 -3.82 6.00
N ARG A 190 1.43 -4.74 6.09
CA ARG A 190 1.52 -5.66 7.23
C ARG A 190 1.83 -4.92 8.54
N LEU A 191 2.74 -3.95 8.49
CA LEU A 191 3.07 -3.14 9.67
C LEU A 191 1.89 -2.28 10.11
N ALA A 192 1.20 -1.61 9.17
CA ALA A 192 0.00 -0.83 9.46
C ALA A 192 -1.13 -1.70 10.03
N THR A 193 -1.34 -2.90 9.47
CA THR A 193 -2.36 -3.83 9.97
C THR A 193 -2.05 -4.33 11.38
N ALA A 194 -0.79 -4.67 11.66
CA ALA A 194 -0.38 -5.12 12.99
C ALA A 194 -0.59 -4.05 14.07
N LEU A 195 -0.26 -2.79 13.76
CA LEU A 195 -0.48 -1.65 14.66
C LEU A 195 -1.97 -1.34 14.86
N SER A 196 -2.73 -1.29 13.76
CA SER A 196 -4.18 -1.06 13.81
C SER A 196 -4.91 -2.14 14.60
N ARG A 197 -4.53 -3.42 14.41
CA ARG A 197 -5.08 -4.54 15.17
C ARG A 197 -4.78 -4.41 16.66
N ALA A 198 -3.56 -4.04 17.03
CA ALA A 198 -3.21 -3.84 18.44
C ALA A 198 -4.07 -2.74 19.07
N CYS A 199 -4.35 -1.63 18.35
CA CYS A 199 -5.30 -0.62 18.80
C CYS A 199 -6.71 -1.19 19.01
N ASP A 200 -7.21 -1.96 18.04
CA ASP A 200 -8.55 -2.57 18.11
C ASP A 200 -8.69 -3.54 19.29
N GLU A 201 -7.67 -4.37 19.53
CA GLU A 201 -7.58 -5.25 20.71
C GLU A 201 -7.56 -4.47 22.03
N LEU A 202 -6.80 -3.37 22.11
CA LEU A 202 -6.78 -2.48 23.28
C LEU A 202 -8.13 -1.79 23.52
N TYR A 203 -8.85 -1.45 22.46
CA TYR A 203 -10.22 -0.96 22.50
C TYR A 203 -11.28 -2.04 22.73
N GLN A 204 -10.87 -3.30 22.91
CA GLN A 204 -11.79 -4.44 23.02
C GLN A 204 -12.80 -4.50 21.86
N PHE A 205 -12.33 -4.21 20.65
CA PHE A 205 -13.12 -4.17 19.40
C PHE A 205 -14.26 -3.12 19.42
N ARG A 206 -14.10 -2.06 20.21
CA ARG A 206 -15.00 -0.91 20.29
C ARG A 206 -14.19 0.38 20.34
N PRO A 207 -13.60 0.80 19.22
CA PRO A 207 -12.76 1.99 19.20
C PRO A 207 -13.48 3.20 19.79
N GLY A 208 -12.85 3.81 20.80
CA GLY A 208 -13.35 5.01 21.47
C GLY A 208 -13.19 6.26 20.64
N ASP A 209 -12.31 6.22 19.64
CA ASP A 209 -12.07 7.26 18.66
C ASP A 209 -11.68 6.69 17.30
N ASP A 210 -11.81 7.51 16.25
CA ASP A 210 -11.27 7.20 14.94
C ASP A 210 -9.74 7.02 15.08
N THR A 211 -9.21 5.95 14.50
CA THR A 211 -7.82 5.54 14.74
C THR A 211 -7.16 5.16 13.44
N THR A 212 -6.14 5.89 13.04
CA THR A 212 -5.43 5.64 11.78
C THR A 212 -3.94 5.52 12.00
N VAL A 213 -3.36 4.50 11.37
CA VAL A 213 -1.92 4.28 11.27
C VAL A 213 -1.53 4.26 9.80
N ALA A 214 -0.62 5.13 9.40
CA ALA A 214 -0.08 5.20 8.05
C ALA A 214 1.43 4.96 8.06
N VAL A 215 1.90 4.09 7.18
CA VAL A 215 3.30 3.61 7.14
C VAL A 215 3.90 3.90 5.78
N MET A 216 5.11 4.46 5.78
CA MET A 216 5.96 4.58 4.59
C MET A 216 7.28 3.87 4.84
N ARG A 217 7.60 2.88 4.02
CA ARG A 217 8.89 2.16 4.03
C ARG A 217 9.70 2.54 2.81
N ILE A 218 11.00 2.71 3.01
CA ILE A 218 11.96 2.97 1.95
C ILE A 218 12.53 1.64 1.48
N ILE A 219 12.22 1.28 0.23
CA ILE A 219 12.53 -0.02 -0.34
C ILE A 219 13.37 0.09 -1.62
N ASP A 220 13.87 -1.05 -2.11
CA ASP A 220 14.42 -1.12 -3.45
C ASP A 220 13.32 -1.07 -4.51
N ARG A 221 13.68 -0.63 -5.70
CA ARG A 221 12.84 -0.80 -6.87
C ARG A 221 12.67 -2.28 -7.17
N LYS A 222 11.43 -2.72 -7.35
CA LYS A 222 11.04 -4.11 -7.63
C LYS A 222 10.10 -4.14 -8.84
N PRO A 223 10.62 -4.03 -10.07
CA PRO A 223 9.77 -4.12 -11.27
C PRO A 223 9.27 -5.55 -11.45
N VAL A 224 8.03 -5.68 -11.90
CA VAL A 224 7.40 -6.96 -12.22
C VAL A 224 6.92 -6.93 -13.65
N HIS A 225 7.36 -7.90 -14.46
CA HIS A 225 6.81 -8.18 -15.78
C HIS A 225 5.86 -9.38 -15.66
N LEU A 226 4.61 -9.22 -16.05
CA LEU A 226 3.62 -10.28 -16.06
C LEU A 226 3.12 -10.52 -17.49
N MET A 227 3.28 -11.76 -17.98
CA MET A 227 2.87 -12.17 -19.31
C MET A 227 1.70 -13.15 -19.25
N THR A 228 0.65 -12.89 -20.03
CA THR A 228 -0.49 -13.79 -20.19
C THR A 228 -1.00 -13.81 -21.63
N GLY A 229 -1.13 -14.99 -22.20
CA GLY A 229 -1.58 -15.22 -23.57
C GLY A 229 -0.51 -15.02 -24.63
N PRO A 230 -0.65 -15.70 -25.79
CA PRO A 230 0.21 -15.53 -26.96
C PRO A 230 -0.10 -14.25 -27.71
N ALA A 231 0.85 -13.75 -28.50
CA ALA A 231 0.63 -12.63 -29.41
C ALA A 231 -0.50 -12.94 -30.41
N ARG A 232 -1.09 -11.90 -31.00
CA ARG A 232 -2.15 -12.06 -31.99
C ARG A 232 -1.70 -12.91 -33.17
N ASN A 233 -0.51 -12.63 -33.68
CA ASN A 233 0.14 -13.37 -34.75
C ASN A 233 1.30 -14.18 -34.14
N PRO A 234 1.45 -15.46 -34.47
CA PRO A 234 2.52 -16.31 -33.93
C PRO A 234 3.94 -15.80 -34.22
N GLU A 235 4.14 -15.07 -35.30
CA GLU A 235 5.43 -14.44 -35.66
C GLU A 235 5.84 -13.35 -34.64
N ASP A 236 4.90 -12.73 -33.96
CA ASP A 236 5.15 -11.67 -32.94
C ASP A 236 5.52 -12.24 -31.56
N ASP A 237 5.32 -13.55 -31.33
CA ASP A 237 5.63 -14.19 -30.04
C ASP A 237 7.09 -13.97 -29.63
N THR A 238 8.02 -14.10 -30.58
CA THR A 238 9.45 -13.94 -30.29
C THR A 238 9.79 -12.52 -29.84
N ALA A 239 9.22 -11.51 -30.47
CA ALA A 239 9.45 -10.11 -30.12
C ALA A 239 8.81 -9.78 -28.76
N MET A 240 7.59 -10.29 -28.51
CA MET A 240 6.92 -10.11 -27.21
C MET A 240 7.69 -10.77 -26.07
N VAL A 241 8.22 -11.98 -26.26
CA VAL A 241 9.06 -12.65 -25.26
C VAL A 241 10.36 -11.91 -25.04
N ALA A 242 11.00 -11.40 -26.11
CA ALA A 242 12.23 -10.63 -25.97
C ALA A 242 12.03 -9.35 -25.13
N ASP A 243 10.91 -8.63 -25.34
CA ASP A 243 10.56 -7.47 -24.52
C ASP A 243 10.19 -7.87 -23.09
N PHE A 244 9.42 -8.96 -22.89
CA PHE A 244 9.10 -9.51 -21.57
C PHE A 244 10.36 -9.93 -20.79
N MET A 245 11.36 -10.50 -21.45
CA MET A 245 12.64 -10.89 -20.86
C MET A 245 13.58 -9.69 -20.64
N SER A 246 13.25 -8.52 -21.16
CA SER A 246 14.02 -7.30 -20.93
C SER A 246 13.94 -6.85 -19.47
N GLY A 247 14.72 -5.83 -19.11
CA GLY A 247 14.78 -5.28 -17.76
C GLY A 247 16.13 -5.55 -17.09
N ASP A 248 16.26 -5.09 -15.87
CA ASP A 248 17.44 -5.24 -15.04
C ASP A 248 17.41 -6.54 -14.19
N GLU A 249 18.45 -6.75 -13.39
CA GLU A 249 18.59 -7.90 -12.49
C GLU A 249 17.53 -7.95 -11.36
N PHE A 250 16.87 -6.82 -11.06
CA PHE A 250 15.82 -6.72 -10.06
C PHE A 250 14.43 -7.05 -10.61
N THR A 251 14.30 -7.17 -11.93
CA THR A 251 13.03 -7.40 -12.61
C THR A 251 12.55 -8.83 -12.39
N LYS A 252 11.46 -9.00 -11.64
CA LYS A 252 10.76 -10.28 -11.48
C LYS A 252 9.88 -10.56 -12.67
N ARG A 253 9.82 -11.81 -13.11
CA ARG A 253 9.04 -12.23 -14.27
C ARG A 253 8.03 -13.29 -13.90
N VAL A 254 6.79 -13.08 -14.30
CA VAL A 254 5.66 -13.98 -14.03
C VAL A 254 4.98 -14.35 -15.34
N VAL A 255 4.74 -15.62 -15.54
CA VAL A 255 4.00 -16.13 -16.70
C VAL A 255 2.72 -16.81 -16.24
N CYS A 256 1.58 -16.31 -16.68
CA CYS A 256 0.26 -16.88 -16.39
C CYS A 256 -0.34 -17.53 -17.66
N GLY A 257 -0.37 -18.86 -17.68
CA GLY A 257 -0.96 -19.66 -18.75
C GLY A 257 0.03 -20.63 -19.43
N GLY A 258 -0.39 -21.88 -19.56
CA GLY A 258 0.44 -22.96 -20.14
C GLY A 258 0.91 -22.65 -21.57
N THR A 259 0.05 -22.05 -22.42
CA THR A 259 0.45 -21.65 -23.79
C THR A 259 1.56 -20.59 -23.74
N SER A 260 1.43 -19.58 -22.88
CA SER A 260 2.45 -18.55 -22.68
C SER A 260 3.76 -19.15 -22.17
N ALA A 261 3.67 -20.06 -21.21
CA ALA A 261 4.83 -20.76 -20.65
C ALA A 261 5.59 -21.55 -21.75
N ASN A 262 4.86 -22.28 -22.59
CA ASN A 262 5.47 -23.03 -23.69
C ASN A 262 6.14 -22.09 -24.72
N ILE A 263 5.54 -20.93 -25.02
CA ILE A 263 6.14 -19.93 -25.91
C ILE A 263 7.43 -19.37 -25.32
N VAL A 264 7.40 -18.99 -24.03
CA VAL A 264 8.59 -18.49 -23.32
C VAL A 264 9.69 -19.56 -23.31
N ALA A 265 9.38 -20.80 -22.91
CA ALA A 265 10.33 -21.90 -22.85
C ALA A 265 10.98 -22.16 -24.22
N ARG A 266 10.16 -22.25 -25.28
CA ARG A 266 10.65 -22.45 -26.65
C ARG A 266 11.53 -21.30 -27.14
N THR A 267 11.10 -20.04 -26.90
CA THR A 267 11.82 -18.85 -27.38
C THR A 267 13.14 -18.65 -26.64
N THR A 268 13.15 -18.91 -25.34
CA THR A 268 14.36 -18.81 -24.50
C THR A 268 15.24 -20.07 -24.55
N LYS A 269 14.76 -21.16 -25.19
CA LYS A 269 15.42 -22.48 -25.26
C LYS A 269 15.67 -23.07 -23.85
N LYS A 270 14.73 -22.88 -22.92
CA LYS A 270 14.78 -23.39 -21.55
C LYS A 270 13.73 -24.48 -21.33
N SER A 271 13.98 -25.38 -20.35
CA SER A 271 12.99 -26.38 -19.94
C SER A 271 11.81 -25.73 -19.22
N LEU A 272 10.64 -26.33 -19.37
CA LEU A 272 9.44 -26.05 -18.59
C LEU A 272 9.21 -27.26 -17.68
N ASP A 273 9.44 -27.12 -16.39
CA ASP A 273 9.31 -28.18 -15.40
C ASP A 273 8.06 -27.92 -14.56
N VAL A 274 7.07 -28.80 -14.65
CA VAL A 274 5.80 -28.67 -13.91
C VAL A 274 5.95 -29.36 -12.55
N SER A 275 5.61 -28.63 -11.47
CA SER A 275 5.51 -29.24 -10.14
C SER A 275 4.37 -30.25 -10.10
N LEU A 276 4.59 -31.37 -9.42
CA LEU A 276 3.56 -32.36 -9.13
C LEU A 276 2.83 -32.11 -7.81
N ASP A 277 3.24 -31.06 -7.07
CA ASP A 277 2.67 -30.74 -5.77
C ASP A 277 1.38 -29.92 -5.93
N TYR A 278 0.26 -30.55 -5.65
CA TYR A 278 -1.05 -29.93 -5.56
C TYR A 278 -1.26 -29.37 -4.15
N ASN A 279 -0.79 -28.16 -3.91
CA ASN A 279 -0.93 -27.49 -2.61
C ASN A 279 -2.34 -26.92 -2.36
N ASP A 280 -3.15 -26.81 -3.40
CA ASP A 280 -4.51 -26.26 -3.35
C ASP A 280 -5.38 -26.99 -4.38
N PRO A 281 -6.52 -27.58 -3.99
CA PRO A 281 -7.38 -28.33 -4.91
C PRO A 281 -8.02 -27.48 -6.00
N ASP A 282 -8.19 -26.18 -5.72
CA ASP A 282 -8.87 -25.24 -6.62
C ASP A 282 -7.89 -24.46 -7.54
N ILE A 283 -6.59 -24.51 -7.23
CA ILE A 283 -5.56 -23.80 -7.97
C ILE A 283 -4.56 -24.81 -8.57
N PRO A 284 -4.40 -24.83 -9.90
CA PRO A 284 -3.45 -25.70 -10.56
C PRO A 284 -2.01 -25.53 -10.06
N PRO A 285 -1.16 -26.57 -10.14
CA PRO A 285 0.22 -26.51 -9.70
C PRO A 285 1.02 -25.47 -10.47
N ILE A 286 2.08 -24.97 -9.84
CA ILE A 286 3.04 -24.06 -10.44
C ILE A 286 4.03 -24.79 -11.33
N ALA A 287 4.67 -24.08 -12.23
CA ALA A 287 5.77 -24.60 -13.04
C ALA A 287 7.00 -23.68 -12.93
N TYR A 288 8.11 -24.16 -13.45
CA TYR A 288 9.41 -23.50 -13.40
C TYR A 288 10.03 -23.36 -14.78
N ILE A 289 10.56 -22.18 -15.07
CA ILE A 289 11.43 -21.90 -16.20
C ILE A 289 12.60 -21.09 -15.64
N ASP A 290 13.83 -21.48 -15.96
CA ASP A 290 14.99 -20.73 -15.46
C ASP A 290 14.94 -19.26 -15.88
N GLY A 291 15.15 -18.32 -14.92
CA GLY A 291 15.03 -16.86 -15.13
C GLY A 291 13.60 -16.32 -15.14
N ILE A 292 12.59 -17.14 -14.82
CA ILE A 292 11.21 -16.75 -14.54
C ILE A 292 10.92 -17.05 -13.07
N GLU A 293 10.47 -16.05 -12.34
CA GLU A 293 10.18 -16.15 -10.89
C GLU A 293 9.02 -17.11 -10.61
N LEU A 294 7.98 -17.06 -11.45
CA LEU A 294 6.78 -17.87 -11.24
C LEU A 294 6.07 -18.14 -12.57
N VAL A 295 5.72 -19.40 -12.77
CA VAL A 295 4.87 -19.85 -13.89
C VAL A 295 3.61 -20.49 -13.31
N THR A 296 2.44 -20.04 -13.76
CA THR A 296 1.14 -20.53 -13.27
C THR A 296 0.21 -20.90 -14.41
N GLU A 297 -0.91 -21.52 -14.08
CA GLU A 297 -2.05 -21.61 -14.97
C GLU A 297 -2.58 -20.19 -15.28
N GLY A 298 -3.42 -20.06 -16.31
CA GLY A 298 -3.89 -18.75 -16.78
C GLY A 298 -5.13 -18.24 -16.09
N VAL A 299 -6.32 -18.61 -16.61
CA VAL A 299 -7.59 -17.96 -16.26
C VAL A 299 -8.00 -18.18 -14.81
N LEU A 300 -7.89 -19.41 -14.28
CA LEU A 300 -8.27 -19.72 -12.89
C LEU A 300 -7.40 -18.96 -11.90
N THR A 301 -6.08 -18.98 -12.14
CA THR A 301 -5.12 -18.24 -11.30
C THR A 301 -5.41 -16.75 -11.32
N LEU A 302 -5.56 -16.13 -12.50
CA LEU A 302 -5.81 -14.69 -12.63
C LEU A 302 -7.14 -14.26 -12.00
N ASN A 303 -8.20 -15.09 -12.10
CA ASN A 303 -9.46 -14.83 -11.41
C ASN A 303 -9.28 -14.77 -9.88
N ARG A 304 -8.51 -15.72 -9.33
CA ARG A 304 -8.23 -15.73 -7.90
C ARG A 304 -7.35 -14.55 -7.47
N VAL A 305 -6.34 -14.21 -8.26
CA VAL A 305 -5.51 -13.00 -8.06
C VAL A 305 -6.40 -11.76 -8.01
N LEU A 306 -7.31 -11.60 -8.99
CA LEU A 306 -8.24 -10.45 -9.02
C LEU A 306 -9.12 -10.38 -7.76
N GLN A 307 -9.62 -11.52 -7.26
CA GLN A 307 -10.37 -11.54 -6.00
C GLN A 307 -9.54 -11.05 -4.81
N LEU A 308 -8.27 -11.47 -4.71
CA LEU A 308 -7.36 -11.02 -3.66
C LEU A 308 -7.05 -9.53 -3.79
N LEU A 309 -6.77 -9.03 -5.01
CA LEU A 309 -6.54 -7.60 -5.26
C LEU A 309 -7.77 -6.76 -4.93
N ARG A 310 -8.98 -7.22 -5.27
CA ARG A 310 -10.23 -6.52 -4.90
C ARG A 310 -10.46 -6.47 -3.39
N ARG A 311 -10.07 -7.51 -2.67
CA ARG A 311 -10.09 -7.49 -1.19
C ARG A 311 -9.05 -6.51 -0.64
N TYR A 312 -7.86 -6.48 -1.23
CA TYR A 312 -6.81 -5.54 -0.84
C TYR A 312 -7.24 -4.08 -1.02
N VAL A 313 -7.87 -3.73 -2.14
CA VAL A 313 -8.38 -2.36 -2.41
C VAL A 313 -9.47 -1.96 -1.40
N LYS A 314 -10.25 -2.92 -0.89
CA LYS A 314 -11.16 -2.70 0.23
C LYS A 314 -10.37 -2.79 1.53
N ASN A 315 -9.73 -1.72 1.92
CA ASN A 315 -8.81 -1.65 3.05
C ASN A 315 -9.31 -2.38 4.32
N GLU A 316 -10.60 -2.29 4.63
CA GLU A 316 -11.25 -2.98 5.76
C GLU A 316 -11.11 -4.50 5.69
N ALA A 317 -11.06 -5.08 4.48
CA ALA A 317 -10.94 -6.53 4.28
C ALA A 317 -9.49 -7.05 4.39
N VAL A 318 -8.51 -6.18 4.62
CA VAL A 318 -7.11 -6.55 4.82
C VAL A 318 -6.88 -6.83 6.30
N THR A 319 -7.05 -8.09 6.68
CA THR A 319 -6.91 -8.63 8.05
C THR A 319 -5.74 -9.62 8.11
N GLU A 320 -5.50 -10.22 9.26
CA GLU A 320 -4.50 -11.31 9.35
C GLU A 320 -4.90 -12.53 8.52
N GLU A 321 -6.19 -12.87 8.48
CA GLU A 321 -6.70 -13.98 7.65
C GLU A 321 -6.42 -13.71 6.16
N PHE A 322 -6.49 -12.45 5.72
CA PHE A 322 -6.08 -12.06 4.38
C PHE A 322 -4.61 -12.39 4.13
N PHE A 323 -3.72 -12.09 5.06
CA PHE A 323 -2.30 -12.41 4.92
C PHE A 323 -2.02 -13.91 5.02
N LEU A 324 -2.74 -14.65 5.85
CA LEU A 324 -2.65 -16.11 5.87
C LEU A 324 -3.03 -16.73 4.51
N GLU A 325 -4.03 -16.15 3.84
CA GLU A 325 -4.40 -16.56 2.49
C GLU A 325 -3.34 -16.14 1.46
N LEU A 326 -2.79 -14.93 1.59
CA LEU A 326 -1.75 -14.41 0.70
C LEU A 326 -0.44 -15.21 0.81
N ASP A 327 -0.17 -15.79 1.98
CA ASP A 327 1.05 -16.57 2.26
C ASP A 327 0.92 -18.06 1.85
N LYS A 328 -0.23 -18.50 1.30
CA LYS A 328 -0.38 -19.87 0.81
C LYS A 328 0.56 -20.17 -0.36
N PRO A 329 1.17 -21.35 -0.42
CA PRO A 329 2.10 -21.74 -1.48
C PRO A 329 1.36 -22.22 -2.76
N ASN A 330 0.40 -21.43 -3.25
CA ASN A 330 -0.28 -21.68 -4.53
C ASN A 330 -0.03 -20.53 -5.50
N GLY A 331 -0.15 -20.77 -6.81
CA GLY A 331 0.18 -19.82 -7.84
C GLY A 331 -0.58 -18.48 -7.71
N ALA A 332 -1.85 -18.49 -7.33
CA ALA A 332 -2.65 -17.28 -7.22
C ALA A 332 -2.22 -16.41 -6.03
N SER A 333 -2.01 -17.02 -4.86
CA SER A 333 -1.52 -16.31 -3.67
C SER A 333 -0.13 -15.75 -3.89
N MET A 334 0.77 -16.50 -4.54
CA MET A 334 2.13 -16.05 -4.84
C MET A 334 2.13 -14.86 -5.82
N VAL A 335 1.32 -14.88 -6.88
CA VAL A 335 1.18 -13.73 -7.80
C VAL A 335 0.58 -12.53 -7.06
N ALA A 336 -0.51 -12.71 -6.32
CA ALA A 336 -1.15 -11.62 -5.58
C ALA A 336 -0.19 -11.01 -4.54
N LYS A 337 0.54 -11.83 -3.80
CA LYS A 337 1.56 -11.38 -2.83
C LYS A 337 2.65 -10.56 -3.52
N MET A 338 3.16 -11.03 -4.65
CA MET A 338 4.17 -10.32 -5.42
C MET A 338 3.65 -8.95 -5.87
N LEU A 339 2.41 -8.85 -6.35
CA LEU A 339 1.81 -7.60 -6.78
C LEU A 339 1.53 -6.63 -5.62
N ILE A 340 1.13 -7.14 -4.47
CA ILE A 340 0.77 -6.32 -3.28
C ILE A 340 2.01 -5.89 -2.49
N GLU A 341 3.00 -6.77 -2.32
CA GLU A 341 4.10 -6.54 -1.38
C GLU A 341 5.46 -6.34 -2.06
N ASP A 342 5.60 -6.80 -3.30
CA ASP A 342 6.89 -6.85 -4.00
C ASP A 342 6.86 -6.20 -5.40
N CYS A 343 5.89 -5.37 -5.69
CA CYS A 343 5.77 -4.71 -6.99
C CYS A 343 5.78 -3.20 -6.83
N THR A 344 6.80 -2.54 -7.38
CA THR A 344 6.89 -1.07 -7.45
C THR A 344 6.56 -0.54 -8.83
N GLU A 345 6.64 -1.38 -9.84
CA GLU A 345 6.33 -1.05 -11.24
C GLU A 345 5.87 -2.33 -11.93
N LEU A 346 4.68 -2.30 -12.52
CA LEU A 346 4.10 -3.44 -13.22
C LEU A 346 4.06 -3.19 -14.72
N LYS A 347 4.67 -4.12 -15.50
CA LYS A 347 4.53 -4.16 -16.96
C LYS A 347 3.76 -5.40 -17.38
N LEU A 348 2.60 -5.19 -17.98
CA LEU A 348 1.71 -6.27 -18.41
C LEU A 348 1.91 -6.57 -19.91
N TYR A 349 2.14 -7.84 -20.21
CA TYR A 349 2.23 -8.36 -21.57
C TYR A 349 0.99 -9.23 -21.84
N VAL A 350 -0.01 -8.65 -22.47
CA VAL A 350 -1.31 -9.30 -22.70
C VAL A 350 -1.42 -9.71 -24.14
N GLY A 351 -1.29 -11.00 -24.40
CA GLY A 351 -1.44 -11.57 -25.73
C GLY A 351 -2.91 -11.55 -26.20
N LYS A 352 -3.12 -11.18 -27.45
CA LYS A 352 -4.44 -11.03 -28.08
C LYS A 352 -4.84 -12.19 -28.98
N ALA A 353 -4.11 -13.31 -28.96
CA ALA A 353 -4.50 -14.48 -29.73
C ALA A 353 -5.76 -15.13 -29.18
N ILE A 354 -6.60 -15.56 -30.09
CA ILE A 354 -7.77 -16.36 -29.81
C ILE A 354 -7.30 -17.81 -29.62
N ASN A 355 -7.52 -18.37 -28.43
CA ASN A 355 -7.20 -19.78 -28.22
C ASN A 355 -8.31 -20.65 -28.83
N SER A 356 -8.00 -21.35 -29.91
CA SER A 356 -8.93 -22.27 -30.58
C SER A 356 -9.45 -23.41 -29.70
N ALA A 357 -8.75 -23.76 -28.61
CA ALA A 357 -9.19 -24.76 -27.63
C ALA A 357 -10.42 -24.31 -26.83
N TYR A 358 -10.71 -23.01 -26.74
CA TYR A 358 -11.91 -22.47 -26.06
C TYR A 358 -13.05 -22.13 -27.05
N GLN A 359 -12.94 -22.48 -28.31
CA GLN A 359 -14.00 -22.33 -29.32
C GLN A 359 -15.03 -23.46 -29.28
N ASN A 360 -15.35 -23.99 -28.09
CA ASN A 360 -16.44 -24.94 -27.98
C ASN A 360 -17.77 -24.17 -28.05
N PRO A 361 -18.62 -24.37 -29.08
CA PRO A 361 -19.83 -23.57 -29.31
C PRO A 361 -20.87 -23.64 -28.18
N GLY A 362 -20.68 -24.51 -27.21
CA GLY A 362 -21.56 -24.70 -26.05
C GLY A 362 -21.13 -23.99 -24.77
N LEU A 363 -20.00 -23.26 -24.76
CA LEU A 363 -19.55 -22.53 -23.59
C LEU A 363 -19.82 -21.03 -23.80
N PRO A 364 -20.56 -20.36 -22.90
CA PRO A 364 -20.88 -18.94 -23.00
C PRO A 364 -19.69 -18.04 -22.61
N PHE A 365 -18.46 -18.47 -22.90
CA PHE A 365 -17.26 -17.73 -22.54
C PHE A 365 -16.79 -16.90 -23.72
N ASP A 366 -16.96 -15.59 -23.57
CA ASP A 366 -16.53 -14.59 -24.53
C ASP A 366 -15.00 -14.53 -24.62
N LEU A 367 -14.52 -14.28 -25.86
CA LEU A 367 -13.11 -14.06 -26.22
C LEU A 367 -12.43 -12.94 -25.40
N GLY A 368 -13.23 -12.11 -24.72
CA GLY A 368 -12.80 -11.01 -23.88
C GLY A 368 -12.38 -11.37 -22.45
N ILE A 369 -12.55 -12.63 -21.96
CA ILE A 369 -12.36 -12.94 -20.53
C ILE A 369 -10.97 -12.54 -20.04
N ARG A 370 -9.92 -12.84 -20.81
CA ARG A 370 -8.55 -12.49 -20.40
C ARG A 370 -8.30 -10.99 -20.44
N GLN A 371 -8.79 -10.29 -21.47
CA GLN A 371 -8.71 -8.84 -21.56
C GLN A 371 -9.52 -8.19 -20.45
N ASN A 372 -10.75 -8.64 -20.23
CA ASN A 372 -11.61 -8.15 -19.16
C ASN A 372 -11.00 -8.37 -17.76
N LEU A 373 -10.28 -9.49 -17.55
CA LEU A 373 -9.58 -9.75 -16.27
C LEU A 373 -8.41 -8.80 -16.03
N VAL A 374 -7.72 -8.37 -17.09
CA VAL A 374 -6.60 -7.44 -17.01
C VAL A 374 -7.09 -5.98 -16.89
N GLU A 375 -8.24 -5.66 -17.47
CA GLU A 375 -8.86 -4.34 -17.38
C GLU A 375 -9.56 -4.06 -16.03
N GLN A 376 -9.95 -5.09 -15.32
CA GLN A 376 -10.57 -5.02 -13.97
C GLN A 376 -9.57 -4.83 -12.85
#